data_f157b73e6accd175835f0d4d13e9bf56
#
_entry.id   f157b73e6accd175835f0d4d13e9bf56
#
_cell.length_a   1.000
_cell.length_b   1.000
_cell.length_c   1.000
_cell.angle_alpha   90.00
_cell.angle_beta   90.00
_cell.angle_gamma   90.00
#
_symmetry.space_group_name_H-M   'P 1'
#
loop_
_entity.id
_entity.type
_entity.pdbx_description
1 polymer ?
#
loop_
_entity_poly.entity_id
_entity_poly.type
_entity_poly.pdbx_seq_one_letter_code
_entity_poly.pdbx_strand_id
1 'polypeptide(L)'
;MIRSALIYARYSSALQNAASIDDQVRLCRERLDQDHIKVRDVFIDRAISGSSLHARAGIQALLEEVARGDVDIVIAEALDRLSRDQEDIARIYKRLSFAQVTLVTLAEGEINELHIGLKGTMNALFLKDLASKTRRGQRGRVEAGKIPGGKSYGYRLVPTLNANGTVNRGEREVIEDEARIIKRIFKDYAEGKTARQIAADLNEEGVASPRGGVWNASTINGNKKRRNGILHNELYLGNIVYNRQSFVRDPETGKRRSRPNPETLWVTKHVPHLQIIEQEIWDKAHSIKAKYASKCGNKRQTRKRLLTGLVKCGCCGGSMTIIGRERYACSSRKEQGTCNNATSIKAQDLEQRVFDGLQSILLGREETVKAFADAFNDEVKRCQTNNASNMSAVQKDLLKVETGIKRCVDLLLHSDTPMESIRSTLEELETQKRALTREQALQKQQGKVVLHPNIGALYARKVSDLKGLLQNDGTKHQATEIVRSLIEKIDVAPTGQRGKSDVVLHGALATILAYATADTKEDTSPTNVGRVLLVAGVGLDFGRTFFE
;
A
#
# COMPACT_ATOMS: atom_id res chain seq x y z
N MET A 1 -16.71 41.83 -5.81
CA MET A 1 -16.31 40.53 -6.37
C MET A 1 -17.15 39.47 -5.71
N ILE A 2 -17.69 38.52 -6.45
CA ILE A 2 -18.44 37.39 -5.88
C ILE A 2 -17.40 36.43 -5.28
N ARG A 3 -17.49 36.18 -3.97
CA ARG A 3 -16.61 35.23 -3.29
C ARG A 3 -16.80 33.80 -3.81
N SER A 4 -15.72 33.04 -3.91
CA SER A 4 -15.72 31.67 -4.39
C SER A 4 -15.35 30.68 -3.27
N ALA A 5 -16.02 29.53 -3.22
CA ALA A 5 -15.80 28.52 -2.18
C ALA A 5 -15.56 27.12 -2.75
N LEU A 6 -14.74 26.34 -2.04
CA LEU A 6 -14.59 24.89 -2.22
C LEU A 6 -15.23 24.15 -1.05
N ILE A 7 -15.97 23.08 -1.35
CA ILE A 7 -16.57 22.21 -0.33
C ILE A 7 -15.72 20.96 -0.18
N TYR A 8 -15.50 20.54 1.06
CA TYR A 8 -14.89 19.26 1.36
C TYR A 8 -15.80 18.36 2.19
N ALA A 9 -16.01 17.11 1.75
CA ALA A 9 -16.83 16.12 2.43
C ALA A 9 -16.11 14.76 2.57
N ARG A 10 -16.34 14.04 3.70
CA ARG A 10 -15.68 12.76 3.97
C ARG A 10 -16.48 11.86 4.91
N TYR A 11 -16.46 10.54 4.66
CA TYR A 11 -16.84 9.53 5.65
C TYR A 11 -15.74 8.47 5.85
N SER A 12 -15.74 7.83 7.04
CA SER A 12 -14.64 6.97 7.48
C SER A 12 -14.89 5.46 7.39
N SER A 13 -16.11 5.03 7.09
CA SER A 13 -16.52 3.61 7.16
C SER A 13 -17.39 3.24 5.97
N ALA A 14 -17.13 2.08 5.36
CA ALA A 14 -17.97 1.52 4.29
C ALA A 14 -19.42 1.20 4.74
N LEU A 15 -19.70 1.25 6.05
CA LEU A 15 -21.03 1.11 6.63
C LEU A 15 -21.81 2.44 6.69
N GLN A 16 -21.16 3.58 6.44
CA GLN A 16 -21.80 4.89 6.30
C GLN A 16 -22.14 5.07 4.83
N ASN A 17 -23.42 5.32 4.55
CA ASN A 17 -23.98 5.45 3.19
C ASN A 17 -23.41 6.65 2.43
N ALA A 18 -23.44 6.57 1.10
CA ALA A 18 -23.20 7.70 0.19
C ALA A 18 -24.09 8.91 0.52
N ALA A 19 -25.31 8.69 1.00
CA ALA A 19 -26.22 9.70 1.52
C ALA A 19 -25.59 10.64 2.57
N SER A 20 -24.64 10.17 3.38
CA SER A 20 -23.93 11.01 4.36
C SER A 20 -23.02 12.07 3.71
N ILE A 21 -22.49 11.83 2.49
CA ILE A 21 -21.71 12.85 1.77
C ILE A 21 -22.65 13.88 1.14
N ASP A 22 -23.72 13.41 0.53
CA ASP A 22 -24.69 14.29 -0.13
C ASP A 22 -25.32 15.24 0.87
N ASP A 23 -25.62 14.76 2.10
CA ASP A 23 -26.09 15.61 3.20
C ASP A 23 -25.04 16.64 3.63
N GLN A 24 -23.76 16.25 3.80
CA GLN A 24 -22.70 17.19 4.14
C GLN A 24 -22.55 18.27 3.07
N VAL A 25 -22.56 17.89 1.79
CA VAL A 25 -22.43 18.82 0.66
C VAL A 25 -23.65 19.73 0.59
N ARG A 26 -24.87 19.18 0.79
CA ARG A 26 -26.11 19.95 0.79
C ARG A 26 -26.09 21.03 1.87
N LEU A 27 -25.79 20.67 3.11
CA LEU A 27 -25.71 21.61 4.23
C LEU A 27 -24.65 22.69 4.01
N CYS A 28 -23.49 22.35 3.44
CA CYS A 28 -22.46 23.33 3.10
C CYS A 28 -22.95 24.29 2.00
N ARG A 29 -23.69 23.79 1.00
CA ARG A 29 -24.26 24.63 -0.07
C ARG A 29 -25.32 25.58 0.48
N GLU A 30 -26.27 25.07 1.29
CA GLU A 30 -27.29 25.90 1.94
C GLU A 30 -26.69 27.06 2.73
N ARG A 31 -25.57 26.81 3.43
CA ARG A 31 -24.83 27.86 4.16
C ARG A 31 -24.18 28.88 3.22
N LEU A 32 -23.53 28.43 2.15
CA LEU A 32 -22.86 29.31 1.19
C LEU A 32 -23.89 30.15 0.39
N ASP A 33 -25.05 29.58 0.08
CA ASP A 33 -26.14 30.28 -0.62
C ASP A 33 -26.71 31.44 0.23
N GLN A 34 -26.83 31.22 1.57
CA GLN A 34 -27.25 32.28 2.52
C GLN A 34 -26.25 33.44 2.54
N ASP A 35 -24.97 33.15 2.40
CA ASP A 35 -23.90 34.17 2.39
C ASP A 35 -23.60 34.72 0.97
N HIS A 36 -24.39 34.32 -0.05
CA HIS A 36 -24.21 34.67 -1.47
C HIS A 36 -22.82 34.33 -2.04
N ILE A 37 -22.25 33.20 -1.63
CA ILE A 37 -20.94 32.72 -2.02
C ILE A 37 -21.10 31.63 -3.07
N LYS A 38 -20.38 31.74 -4.20
CA LYS A 38 -20.46 30.76 -5.28
C LYS A 38 -19.62 29.52 -5.00
N VAL A 39 -20.24 28.34 -5.08
CA VAL A 39 -19.50 27.05 -5.02
C VAL A 39 -18.77 26.84 -6.35
N ARG A 40 -17.43 26.68 -6.28
CA ARG A 40 -16.57 26.43 -7.44
C ARG A 40 -16.42 24.93 -7.70
N ASP A 41 -16.09 24.14 -6.66
CA ASP A 41 -15.94 22.68 -6.78
C ASP A 41 -16.19 21.97 -5.43
N VAL A 42 -16.37 20.64 -5.49
CA VAL A 42 -16.63 19.78 -4.34
C VAL A 42 -15.63 18.64 -4.33
N PHE A 43 -14.88 18.49 -3.23
CA PHE A 43 -13.87 17.46 -3.05
C PHE A 43 -14.32 16.42 -2.04
N ILE A 44 -14.19 15.14 -2.40
CA ILE A 44 -14.77 14.04 -1.63
C ILE A 44 -13.74 12.94 -1.41
N ASP A 45 -13.64 12.46 -0.14
CA ASP A 45 -12.89 11.26 0.22
C ASP A 45 -13.84 10.19 0.79
N ARG A 46 -14.05 9.09 0.05
CA ARG A 46 -14.98 8.01 0.42
C ARG A 46 -14.26 6.87 1.13
N ALA A 47 -14.84 6.39 2.24
CA ALA A 47 -14.36 5.23 3.01
C ALA A 47 -12.89 5.30 3.47
N ILE A 48 -12.34 6.51 3.63
CA ILE A 48 -10.96 6.74 4.06
C ILE A 48 -10.92 7.32 5.47
N SER A 49 -10.09 6.74 6.35
CA SER A 49 -9.90 7.23 7.71
C SER A 49 -9.29 8.63 7.71
N GLY A 50 -9.81 9.52 8.58
CA GLY A 50 -9.25 10.87 8.80
C GLY A 50 -7.89 10.90 9.49
N SER A 51 -7.19 9.80 9.62
CA SER A 51 -5.95 9.67 10.39
C SER A 51 -4.66 9.76 9.55
N SER A 52 -4.73 10.09 8.25
CA SER A 52 -3.56 10.28 7.38
C SER A 52 -3.93 11.12 6.16
N LEU A 53 -3.22 12.22 5.93
CA LEU A 53 -3.37 13.09 4.77
C LEU A 53 -2.89 12.43 3.46
N HIS A 54 -1.82 11.63 3.52
CA HIS A 54 -1.15 11.09 2.33
C HIS A 54 -2.01 10.12 1.50
N ALA A 55 -3.03 9.51 2.10
CA ALA A 55 -3.88 8.53 1.44
C ALA A 55 -5.21 9.13 0.90
N ARG A 56 -5.40 10.44 1.02
CA ARG A 56 -6.67 11.11 0.69
C ARG A 56 -6.53 11.97 -0.57
N ALA A 57 -6.95 11.43 -1.70
CA ALA A 57 -6.86 12.11 -2.99
C ALA A 57 -7.72 13.40 -3.04
N GLY A 58 -8.90 13.40 -2.38
CA GLY A 58 -9.80 14.56 -2.37
C GLY A 58 -9.20 15.76 -1.66
N ILE A 59 -8.61 15.58 -0.46
CA ILE A 59 -7.97 16.70 0.25
C ILE A 59 -6.70 17.19 -0.47
N GLN A 60 -5.97 16.30 -1.14
CA GLN A 60 -4.81 16.67 -1.93
C GLN A 60 -5.21 17.55 -3.12
N ALA A 61 -6.24 17.14 -3.86
CA ALA A 61 -6.77 17.89 -5.00
C ALA A 61 -7.33 19.26 -4.56
N LEU A 62 -7.99 19.32 -3.39
CA LEU A 62 -8.44 20.59 -2.81
C LEU A 62 -7.27 21.54 -2.55
N LEU A 63 -6.20 21.05 -1.92
CA LEU A 63 -5.01 21.84 -1.60
C LEU A 63 -4.25 22.28 -2.87
N GLU A 64 -4.30 21.49 -3.95
CA GLU A 64 -3.76 21.88 -5.26
C GLU A 64 -4.60 22.98 -5.90
N GLU A 65 -5.93 22.90 -5.80
CA GLU A 65 -6.82 23.94 -6.33
C GLU A 65 -6.68 25.27 -5.57
N VAL A 66 -6.55 25.21 -4.24
CA VAL A 66 -6.23 26.38 -3.41
C VAL A 66 -4.90 27.03 -3.83
N ALA A 67 -3.88 26.23 -4.16
CA ALA A 67 -2.57 26.75 -4.59
C ALA A 67 -2.61 27.43 -5.99
N ARG A 68 -3.64 27.17 -6.79
CA ARG A 68 -3.85 27.82 -8.10
C ARG A 68 -4.39 29.25 -7.99
N GLY A 69 -4.94 29.63 -6.83
CA GLY A 69 -5.60 30.90 -6.59
C GLY A 69 -7.10 30.92 -6.95
N ASP A 70 -7.72 32.09 -6.86
CA ASP A 70 -9.16 32.34 -7.16
C ASP A 70 -10.14 31.61 -6.21
N VAL A 71 -9.74 31.29 -4.99
CA VAL A 71 -10.58 30.69 -3.95
C VAL A 71 -10.49 31.55 -2.70
N ASP A 72 -11.65 31.93 -2.14
CA ASP A 72 -11.72 32.75 -0.94
C ASP A 72 -11.98 31.90 0.31
N ILE A 73 -12.77 30.80 0.16
CA ILE A 73 -13.26 30.01 1.28
C ILE A 73 -13.13 28.50 1.00
N VAL A 74 -12.72 27.77 2.02
CA VAL A 74 -12.87 26.30 2.10
C VAL A 74 -13.85 26.00 3.20
N ILE A 75 -14.92 25.24 2.89
CA ILE A 75 -15.96 24.88 3.85
C ILE A 75 -16.09 23.36 4.01
N ALA A 76 -16.30 22.92 5.26
CA ALA A 76 -16.61 21.54 5.60
C ALA A 76 -17.67 21.49 6.71
N GLU A 77 -18.31 20.33 6.92
CA GLU A 77 -19.28 20.15 8.02
C GLU A 77 -18.68 20.43 9.40
N ALA A 78 -17.50 19.87 9.67
CA ALA A 78 -16.75 20.04 10.92
C ALA A 78 -15.26 19.79 10.71
N LEU A 79 -14.41 20.25 11.63
CA LEU A 79 -12.96 20.05 11.58
C LEU A 79 -12.54 18.57 11.51
N ASP A 80 -13.30 17.65 12.12
CA ASP A 80 -13.00 16.21 12.09
C ASP A 80 -13.26 15.57 10.71
N ARG A 81 -13.95 16.25 9.79
CA ARG A 81 -14.04 15.87 8.38
C ARG A 81 -12.70 16.11 7.67
N LEU A 82 -12.06 17.24 7.97
CA LEU A 82 -10.74 17.55 7.41
C LEU A 82 -9.67 16.61 7.96
N SER A 83 -9.51 16.51 9.27
CA SER A 83 -8.65 15.51 9.92
C SER A 83 -9.04 15.28 11.38
N ARG A 84 -8.63 14.12 11.92
CA ARG A 84 -8.68 13.83 13.36
C ARG A 84 -7.31 14.01 14.02
N ASP A 85 -6.28 14.25 13.22
CA ASP A 85 -4.92 14.50 13.66
C ASP A 85 -4.67 16.01 13.74
N GLN A 86 -4.15 16.48 14.87
CA GLN A 86 -3.90 17.90 15.12
C GLN A 86 -2.83 18.45 14.17
N GLU A 87 -1.79 17.67 13.89
CA GLU A 87 -0.71 18.09 12.98
C GLU A 87 -1.24 18.29 11.55
N ASP A 88 -2.07 17.36 11.09
CA ASP A 88 -2.69 17.44 9.77
C ASP A 88 -3.59 18.68 9.65
N ILE A 89 -4.43 18.95 10.66
CA ILE A 89 -5.32 20.13 10.66
C ILE A 89 -4.48 21.42 10.65
N ALA A 90 -3.46 21.50 11.49
CA ALA A 90 -2.57 22.66 11.52
C ALA A 90 -1.83 22.88 10.19
N ARG A 91 -1.43 21.80 9.53
CA ARG A 91 -0.79 21.83 8.20
C ARG A 91 -1.74 22.33 7.13
N ILE A 92 -2.99 21.85 7.11
CA ILE A 92 -4.03 22.31 6.19
C ILE A 92 -4.27 23.80 6.42
N TYR A 93 -4.52 24.21 7.65
CA TYR A 93 -4.78 25.61 8.02
C TYR A 93 -3.65 26.54 7.59
N LYS A 94 -2.39 26.19 7.87
CA LYS A 94 -1.23 26.99 7.46
C LYS A 94 -1.17 27.16 5.93
N ARG A 95 -1.50 26.12 5.15
CA ARG A 95 -1.54 26.21 3.69
C ARG A 95 -2.68 27.13 3.21
N LEU A 96 -3.85 27.02 3.82
CA LEU A 96 -4.99 27.89 3.50
C LEU A 96 -4.68 29.35 3.87
N SER A 97 -4.14 29.59 5.06
CA SER A 97 -3.75 30.94 5.52
C SER A 97 -2.66 31.56 4.64
N PHE A 98 -1.68 30.77 4.18
CA PHE A 98 -0.66 31.22 3.23
C PHE A 98 -1.27 31.64 1.89
N ALA A 99 -2.30 30.92 1.43
CA ALA A 99 -3.05 31.24 0.22
C ALA A 99 -4.13 32.33 0.43
N GLN A 100 -4.24 32.92 1.64
CA GLN A 100 -5.28 33.90 2.04
C GLN A 100 -6.71 33.34 1.90
N VAL A 101 -6.89 32.02 2.07
CA VAL A 101 -8.18 31.33 2.02
C VAL A 101 -8.70 31.09 3.42
N THR A 102 -9.93 31.51 3.68
CA THR A 102 -10.61 31.33 4.97
C THR A 102 -11.12 29.91 5.11
N LEU A 103 -10.83 29.24 6.23
CA LEU A 103 -11.41 27.94 6.57
C LEU A 103 -12.67 28.14 7.41
N VAL A 104 -13.79 27.61 6.94
CA VAL A 104 -15.09 27.67 7.62
C VAL A 104 -15.61 26.26 7.86
N THR A 105 -16.25 26.02 8.99
CA THR A 105 -17.03 24.80 9.22
C THR A 105 -18.44 25.15 9.68
N LEU A 106 -19.39 24.25 9.42
CA LEU A 106 -20.77 24.45 9.88
C LEU A 106 -20.89 24.36 11.40
N ALA A 107 -20.06 23.50 12.01
CA ALA A 107 -20.12 23.24 13.46
C ALA A 107 -19.42 24.34 14.30
N GLU A 108 -18.30 24.88 13.79
CA GLU A 108 -17.44 25.80 14.57
C GLU A 108 -17.42 27.23 13.99
N GLY A 109 -17.96 27.45 12.80
CA GLY A 109 -17.87 28.75 12.09
C GLY A 109 -16.50 28.96 11.44
N GLU A 110 -16.02 30.20 11.40
CA GLU A 110 -14.70 30.54 10.91
C GLU A 110 -13.62 30.01 11.85
N ILE A 111 -12.66 29.28 11.28
CA ILE A 111 -11.61 28.59 12.02
C ILE A 111 -10.40 29.50 12.19
N ASN A 112 -9.92 29.57 13.41
CA ASN A 112 -8.69 30.27 13.78
C ASN A 112 -7.71 29.34 14.50
N GLU A 113 -6.53 29.82 14.83
CA GLU A 113 -5.49 29.06 15.51
C GLU A 113 -5.92 28.51 16.88
N LEU A 114 -6.76 29.24 17.62
CA LEU A 114 -7.29 28.81 18.90
C LEU A 114 -8.21 27.58 18.74
N HIS A 115 -9.10 27.58 17.73
CA HIS A 115 -9.95 26.44 17.42
C HIS A 115 -9.13 25.19 17.11
N ILE A 116 -8.03 25.33 16.34
CA ILE A 116 -7.14 24.22 15.98
C ILE A 116 -6.44 23.67 17.21
N GLY A 117 -5.89 24.54 18.05
CA GLY A 117 -5.20 24.15 19.27
C GLY A 117 -6.13 23.44 20.27
N LEU A 118 -7.27 24.05 20.57
CA LEU A 118 -8.22 23.52 21.54
C LEU A 118 -8.89 22.22 21.04
N LYS A 119 -9.44 22.23 19.81
CA LYS A 119 -10.13 21.06 19.26
C LYS A 119 -9.18 19.88 19.01
N GLY A 120 -7.95 20.18 18.54
CA GLY A 120 -6.91 19.16 18.37
C GLY A 120 -6.55 18.48 19.69
N THR A 121 -6.37 19.26 20.76
CA THR A 121 -6.08 18.73 22.11
C THR A 121 -7.26 17.92 22.65
N MET A 122 -8.50 18.42 22.50
CA MET A 122 -9.70 17.70 22.94
C MET A 122 -9.86 16.38 22.19
N ASN A 123 -9.65 16.37 20.88
CA ASN A 123 -9.71 15.14 20.06
C ASN A 123 -8.62 14.13 20.51
N ALA A 124 -7.41 14.57 20.80
CA ALA A 124 -6.35 13.71 21.29
C ALA A 124 -6.70 13.10 22.66
N LEU A 125 -7.26 13.89 23.58
CA LEU A 125 -7.74 13.43 24.88
C LEU A 125 -8.90 12.43 24.74
N PHE A 126 -9.87 12.72 23.88
CA PHE A 126 -10.98 11.82 23.61
C PHE A 126 -10.52 10.46 23.08
N LEU A 127 -9.58 10.46 22.11
CA LEU A 127 -9.02 9.21 21.58
C LEU A 127 -8.25 8.42 22.65
N LYS A 128 -7.53 9.11 23.54
CA LYS A 128 -6.82 8.49 24.67
C LYS A 128 -7.80 7.86 25.67
N ASP A 129 -8.88 8.57 26.00
CA ASP A 129 -9.92 8.07 26.90
C ASP A 129 -10.65 6.86 26.29
N LEU A 130 -11.04 6.94 25.02
CA LEU A 130 -11.65 5.83 24.28
C LEU A 130 -10.73 4.60 24.24
N ALA A 131 -9.43 4.79 24.01
CA ALA A 131 -8.46 3.72 24.04
C ALA A 131 -8.35 3.09 25.44
N SER A 132 -8.38 3.91 26.50
CA SER A 132 -8.37 3.46 27.89
C SER A 132 -9.62 2.64 28.23
N LYS A 133 -10.81 3.15 27.89
CA LYS A 133 -12.09 2.44 28.07
C LYS A 133 -12.12 1.12 27.32
N THR A 134 -11.64 1.09 26.08
CA THR A 134 -11.55 -0.13 25.26
C THR A 134 -10.60 -1.16 25.88
N ARG A 135 -9.43 -0.74 26.37
CA ARG A 135 -8.47 -1.63 27.04
C ARG A 135 -9.06 -2.22 28.32
N ARG A 136 -9.74 -1.39 29.11
CA ARG A 136 -10.43 -1.85 30.33
C ARG A 136 -11.51 -2.88 30.00
N GLY A 137 -12.34 -2.64 28.99
CA GLY A 137 -13.36 -3.60 28.55
C GLY A 137 -12.76 -4.91 28.02
N GLN A 138 -11.64 -4.84 27.27
CA GLN A 138 -10.93 -6.02 26.81
C GLN A 138 -10.32 -6.82 27.97
N ARG A 139 -9.74 -6.14 28.95
CA ARG A 139 -9.22 -6.77 30.17
C ARG A 139 -10.32 -7.50 30.94
N GLY A 140 -11.46 -6.86 31.19
CA GLY A 140 -12.60 -7.49 31.88
C GLY A 140 -13.12 -8.73 31.14
N ARG A 141 -13.13 -8.73 29.80
CA ARG A 141 -13.45 -9.94 29.03
C ARG A 141 -12.48 -11.08 29.28
N VAL A 142 -11.18 -10.80 29.32
CA VAL A 142 -10.15 -11.83 29.59
C VAL A 142 -10.28 -12.39 31.02
N GLU A 143 -10.52 -11.54 32.00
CA GLU A 143 -10.76 -11.94 33.38
C GLU A 143 -12.00 -12.84 33.49
N ALA A 144 -13.03 -12.61 32.65
CA ALA A 144 -14.21 -13.46 32.50
C ALA A 144 -13.98 -14.72 31.63
N GLY A 145 -12.75 -15.03 31.23
CA GLY A 145 -12.41 -16.19 30.38
C GLY A 145 -12.77 -16.05 28.91
N LYS A 146 -13.07 -14.84 28.43
CA LYS A 146 -13.46 -14.58 27.04
C LYS A 146 -12.30 -13.94 26.27
N ILE A 147 -12.18 -14.29 24.98
CA ILE A 147 -11.09 -13.75 24.14
C ILE A 147 -11.53 -12.41 23.53
N PRO A 148 -10.77 -11.32 23.72
CA PRO A 148 -11.17 -9.97 23.32
C PRO A 148 -11.17 -9.74 21.80
N GLY A 149 -10.55 -10.64 21.00
CA GLY A 149 -10.54 -10.54 19.56
C GLY A 149 -9.50 -11.45 18.88
N GLY A 150 -9.48 -11.42 17.55
CA GLY A 150 -8.60 -12.22 16.71
C GLY A 150 -9.14 -13.64 16.46
N LYS A 151 -8.69 -14.27 15.35
CA LYS A 151 -8.92 -15.69 15.06
C LYS A 151 -7.68 -16.47 15.46
N SER A 152 -7.83 -17.61 16.11
CA SER A 152 -6.76 -18.59 16.36
C SER A 152 -7.13 -19.89 15.68
N TYR A 153 -6.20 -20.51 14.99
CA TYR A 153 -6.38 -21.83 14.40
C TYR A 153 -6.70 -22.85 15.51
N GLY A 154 -7.59 -23.76 15.24
CA GLY A 154 -8.10 -24.71 16.23
C GLY A 154 -9.36 -24.25 16.96
N TYR A 155 -9.85 -23.02 16.74
CA TYR A 155 -11.01 -22.49 17.47
C TYR A 155 -11.96 -21.71 16.57
N ARG A 156 -13.27 -21.90 16.82
CA ARG A 156 -14.34 -21.06 16.24
C ARG A 156 -14.90 -20.11 17.27
N LEU A 157 -15.41 -18.97 16.80
CA LEU A 157 -16.16 -18.02 17.60
C LEU A 157 -17.61 -18.51 17.73
N VAL A 158 -18.12 -18.54 18.94
CA VAL A 158 -19.51 -18.87 19.22
C VAL A 158 -20.20 -17.60 19.71
N PRO A 159 -21.10 -17.02 18.90
CA PRO A 159 -21.93 -15.93 19.35
C PRO A 159 -23.02 -16.50 20.28
N THR A 160 -22.99 -16.15 21.57
CA THR A 160 -24.06 -16.46 22.54
C THR A 160 -24.92 -15.23 22.76
N LEU A 161 -26.22 -15.44 23.03
CA LEU A 161 -27.12 -14.35 23.40
C LEU A 161 -27.13 -14.19 24.92
N ASN A 162 -26.95 -12.96 25.38
CA ASN A 162 -27.17 -12.63 26.80
C ASN A 162 -28.67 -12.64 27.13
N ALA A 163 -29.01 -12.70 28.43
CA ALA A 163 -30.40 -12.61 28.91
C ALA A 163 -31.12 -11.34 28.38
N ASN A 164 -30.41 -10.30 28.03
CA ASN A 164 -30.92 -9.04 27.47
C ASN A 164 -31.00 -9.02 25.93
N GLY A 165 -30.90 -10.16 25.24
CA GLY A 165 -30.95 -10.24 23.77
C GLY A 165 -29.73 -9.68 23.03
N THR A 166 -28.70 -9.20 23.74
CA THR A 166 -27.48 -8.71 23.12
C THR A 166 -26.50 -9.84 22.81
N VAL A 167 -25.86 -9.79 21.62
CA VAL A 167 -24.90 -10.80 21.21
C VAL A 167 -23.62 -10.69 22.07
N ASN A 168 -23.41 -11.70 22.90
CA ASN A 168 -22.17 -11.87 23.65
C ASN A 168 -21.09 -12.45 22.72
N ARG A 169 -20.04 -11.71 22.49
CA ARG A 169 -18.92 -12.11 21.62
C ARG A 169 -17.71 -12.45 22.48
N GLY A 170 -16.93 -13.43 22.05
CA GLY A 170 -15.63 -13.75 22.66
C GLY A 170 -15.55 -15.15 23.25
N GLU A 171 -16.64 -15.90 23.29
CA GLU A 171 -16.65 -17.34 23.58
C GLU A 171 -16.09 -18.12 22.39
N ARG A 172 -15.40 -19.21 22.67
CA ARG A 172 -14.80 -20.07 21.68
C ARG A 172 -15.02 -21.53 21.99
N GLU A 173 -15.07 -22.29 20.92
CA GLU A 173 -15.06 -23.75 20.96
C GLU A 173 -13.91 -24.30 20.14
N VAL A 174 -13.43 -25.47 20.51
CA VAL A 174 -12.41 -26.22 19.78
C VAL A 174 -13.00 -26.77 18.48
N ILE A 175 -12.30 -26.62 17.37
CA ILE A 175 -12.59 -27.30 16.10
C ILE A 175 -11.77 -28.58 16.08
N GLU A 176 -12.40 -29.73 16.19
CA GLU A 176 -11.73 -31.03 16.35
C GLU A 176 -10.77 -31.37 15.19
N ASP A 177 -11.15 -31.03 13.94
CA ASP A 177 -10.28 -31.27 12.78
C ASP A 177 -9.01 -30.45 12.84
N GLU A 178 -9.09 -29.16 13.17
CA GLU A 178 -7.93 -28.30 13.33
C GLU A 178 -7.12 -28.68 14.60
N ALA A 179 -7.80 -29.10 15.66
CA ALA A 179 -7.14 -29.55 16.89
C ALA A 179 -6.31 -30.81 16.64
N ARG A 180 -6.79 -31.76 15.81
CA ARG A 180 -5.98 -32.94 15.40
C ARG A 180 -4.71 -32.54 14.68
N ILE A 181 -4.78 -31.54 13.81
CA ILE A 181 -3.59 -31.03 13.10
C ILE A 181 -2.62 -30.36 14.09
N ILE A 182 -3.13 -29.57 15.05
CA ILE A 182 -2.30 -28.94 16.09
C ILE A 182 -1.60 -30.02 16.93
N LYS A 183 -2.32 -31.04 17.41
CA LYS A 183 -1.76 -32.16 18.15
C LYS A 183 -0.66 -32.87 17.37
N ARG A 184 -0.87 -33.12 16.08
CA ARG A 184 0.12 -33.70 15.17
C ARG A 184 1.36 -32.81 15.05
N ILE A 185 1.21 -31.49 14.82
CA ILE A 185 2.34 -30.57 14.73
C ILE A 185 3.21 -30.62 15.99
N PHE A 186 2.59 -30.61 17.16
CA PHE A 186 3.33 -30.69 18.44
C PHE A 186 3.99 -32.03 18.62
N LYS A 187 3.33 -33.13 18.28
CA LYS A 187 3.89 -34.50 18.34
C LYS A 187 5.09 -34.64 17.42
N ASP A 188 4.93 -34.31 16.13
CA ASP A 188 5.98 -34.38 15.12
C ASP A 188 7.22 -33.54 15.53
N TYR A 189 6.96 -32.35 16.09
CA TYR A 189 8.03 -31.47 16.56
C TYR A 189 8.72 -32.05 17.81
N ALA A 190 7.97 -32.64 18.74
CA ALA A 190 8.51 -33.33 19.94
C ALA A 190 9.27 -34.64 19.60
N GLU A 191 9.02 -35.23 18.44
CA GLU A 191 9.75 -36.38 17.90
C GLU A 191 11.00 -35.96 17.11
N GLY A 192 11.25 -34.65 16.93
CA GLY A 192 12.46 -34.09 16.32
C GLY A 192 12.34 -33.64 14.88
N LYS A 193 11.15 -33.70 14.24
CA LYS A 193 10.93 -33.08 12.94
C LYS A 193 11.11 -31.57 13.03
N THR A 194 11.69 -30.97 12.00
CA THR A 194 11.82 -29.52 11.92
C THR A 194 10.50 -28.88 11.46
N ALA A 195 10.25 -27.64 11.86
CA ALA A 195 9.06 -26.91 11.41
C ALA A 195 8.95 -26.81 9.87
N ARG A 196 10.06 -26.93 9.13
CA ARG A 196 10.08 -26.96 7.67
C ARG A 196 9.59 -28.29 7.12
N GLN A 197 10.01 -29.38 7.69
CA GLN A 197 9.53 -30.72 7.33
C GLN A 197 8.04 -30.83 7.59
N ILE A 198 7.59 -30.44 8.78
CA ILE A 198 6.16 -30.45 9.15
C ILE A 198 5.34 -29.59 8.18
N ALA A 199 5.83 -28.39 7.80
CA ALA A 199 5.15 -27.55 6.84
C ALA A 199 5.09 -28.19 5.45
N ALA A 200 6.15 -28.87 5.01
CA ALA A 200 6.18 -29.58 3.74
C ALA A 200 5.22 -30.76 3.74
N ASP A 201 5.23 -31.59 4.80
CA ASP A 201 4.33 -32.74 4.95
C ASP A 201 2.85 -32.30 4.90
N LEU A 202 2.48 -31.25 5.63
CA LEU A 202 1.11 -30.70 5.62
C LEU A 202 0.70 -30.10 4.27
N ASN A 203 1.64 -29.52 3.53
CA ASN A 203 1.38 -28.97 2.20
C ASN A 203 1.23 -30.09 1.16
N GLU A 204 2.02 -31.15 1.25
CA GLU A 204 1.91 -32.34 0.38
C GLU A 204 0.56 -33.05 0.56
N GLU A 205 0.08 -33.11 1.81
CA GLU A 205 -1.24 -33.66 2.15
C GLU A 205 -2.41 -32.72 1.80
N GLY A 206 -2.14 -31.50 1.34
CA GLY A 206 -3.18 -30.53 0.99
C GLY A 206 -3.91 -29.93 2.19
N VAL A 207 -3.36 -30.02 3.40
CA VAL A 207 -3.98 -29.46 4.62
C VAL A 207 -3.93 -27.93 4.55
N ALA A 208 -5.09 -27.26 4.67
CA ALA A 208 -5.16 -25.82 4.62
C ALA A 208 -4.50 -25.15 5.84
N SER A 209 -3.72 -24.10 5.59
CA SER A 209 -3.10 -23.30 6.68
C SER A 209 -4.13 -22.40 7.38
N PRO A 210 -3.82 -21.80 8.54
CA PRO A 210 -4.73 -20.93 9.29
C PRO A 210 -5.35 -19.75 8.49
N ARG A 211 -4.77 -19.43 7.33
CA ARG A 211 -5.26 -18.37 6.42
C ARG A 211 -5.80 -18.91 5.09
N GLY A 212 -6.00 -20.21 4.99
CA GLY A 212 -6.54 -20.88 3.80
C GLY A 212 -5.53 -21.09 2.66
N GLY A 213 -4.24 -20.75 2.85
CA GLY A 213 -3.16 -21.00 1.88
C GLY A 213 -2.26 -22.16 2.30
N VAL A 214 -1.01 -22.13 1.84
CA VAL A 214 0.02 -23.13 2.20
C VAL A 214 0.65 -22.86 3.57
N TRP A 215 1.11 -23.93 4.23
CA TRP A 215 1.84 -23.84 5.50
C TRP A 215 3.26 -23.32 5.27
N ASN A 216 3.65 -22.37 6.11
CA ASN A 216 5.03 -21.88 6.19
C ASN A 216 5.69 -22.37 7.48
N ALA A 217 6.96 -22.68 7.42
CA ALA A 217 7.73 -23.01 8.63
C ALA A 217 7.65 -21.89 9.69
N SER A 218 7.54 -20.64 9.28
CA SER A 218 7.37 -19.49 10.17
C SER A 218 6.00 -19.47 10.87
N THR A 219 4.94 -19.97 10.25
CA THR A 219 3.60 -20.11 10.87
C THR A 219 3.65 -21.12 12.01
N ILE A 220 4.33 -22.24 11.82
CA ILE A 220 4.52 -23.27 12.86
C ILE A 220 5.48 -22.76 13.93
N ASN A 221 6.68 -22.35 13.55
CA ASN A 221 7.76 -21.99 14.47
C ASN A 221 7.52 -20.70 15.24
N GLY A 222 6.88 -19.70 14.60
CA GLY A 222 6.61 -18.40 15.18
C GLY A 222 7.83 -17.66 15.72
N ASN A 223 7.58 -16.74 16.65
CA ASN A 223 8.61 -15.96 17.33
C ASN A 223 8.43 -16.01 18.86
N LYS A 224 9.45 -16.51 19.57
CA LYS A 224 9.43 -16.66 21.04
C LYS A 224 9.17 -15.34 21.77
N LYS A 225 9.82 -14.24 21.37
CA LYS A 225 9.65 -12.92 22.01
C LYS A 225 8.24 -12.34 21.83
N ARG A 226 7.59 -12.62 20.68
CA ARG A 226 6.24 -12.19 20.40
C ARG A 226 5.19 -13.21 20.84
N ARG A 227 5.61 -14.40 21.24
CA ARG A 227 4.76 -15.56 21.58
C ARG A 227 3.66 -15.79 20.55
N ASN A 228 4.04 -15.79 19.26
CA ASN A 228 3.16 -16.07 18.13
C ASN A 228 3.63 -17.30 17.36
N GLY A 229 2.77 -17.80 16.45
CA GLY A 229 2.96 -19.08 15.76
C GLY A 229 2.34 -20.24 16.54
N ILE A 230 2.20 -21.40 15.89
CA ILE A 230 1.54 -22.57 16.49
C ILE A 230 2.28 -23.02 17.77
N LEU A 231 3.60 -23.20 17.71
CA LEU A 231 4.41 -23.69 18.82
C LEU A 231 4.52 -22.75 20.04
N HIS A 232 4.03 -21.51 19.95
CA HIS A 232 4.10 -20.53 21.04
C HIS A 232 2.75 -19.94 21.44
N ASN A 233 1.66 -20.47 20.92
CA ASN A 233 0.34 -19.99 21.26
C ASN A 233 -0.16 -20.68 22.54
N GLU A 234 -0.03 -20.00 23.66
CA GLU A 234 -0.43 -20.50 24.98
C GLU A 234 -1.91 -20.84 25.12
N LEU A 235 -2.75 -20.38 24.16
CA LEU A 235 -4.16 -20.77 24.13
C LEU A 235 -4.34 -22.28 23.97
N TYR A 236 -3.39 -22.97 23.33
CA TYR A 236 -3.43 -24.43 23.20
C TYR A 236 -3.23 -25.18 24.52
N LEU A 237 -2.70 -24.50 25.55
CA LEU A 237 -2.69 -24.95 26.93
C LEU A 237 -3.93 -24.48 27.73
N GLY A 238 -4.89 -23.84 27.08
CA GLY A 238 -6.02 -23.21 27.74
C GLY A 238 -5.70 -21.85 28.37
N ASN A 239 -4.55 -21.25 28.11
CA ASN A 239 -4.17 -19.97 28.68
C ASN A 239 -4.50 -18.80 27.72
N ILE A 240 -5.43 -17.96 28.09
CA ILE A 240 -5.68 -16.68 27.40
C ILE A 240 -4.68 -15.67 27.94
N VAL A 241 -3.84 -15.11 27.05
CA VAL A 241 -2.84 -14.08 27.42
C VAL A 241 -3.16 -12.80 26.63
N TYR A 242 -3.49 -11.75 27.37
CA TYR A 242 -3.81 -10.42 26.82
C TYR A 242 -2.71 -9.41 27.13
N ASN A 243 -2.65 -8.33 26.34
CA ASN A 243 -1.72 -7.20 26.48
C ASN A 243 -0.25 -7.55 26.30
N ARG A 244 0.06 -8.58 25.49
CA ARG A 244 1.47 -8.98 25.19
C ARG A 244 2.22 -7.93 24.40
N GLN A 245 1.52 -7.10 23.62
CA GLN A 245 2.13 -6.08 22.76
C GLN A 245 1.23 -4.86 22.64
N SER A 246 1.86 -3.73 22.51
CA SER A 246 1.24 -2.44 22.15
C SER A 246 1.56 -2.10 20.69
N PHE A 247 0.72 -1.27 20.09
CA PHE A 247 0.94 -0.80 18.73
C PHE A 247 1.12 0.71 18.73
N VAL A 248 2.25 1.16 18.22
CA VAL A 248 2.59 2.57 18.07
C VAL A 248 2.60 2.89 16.57
N ARG A 249 2.06 4.03 16.20
CA ARG A 249 2.14 4.51 14.83
C ARG A 249 3.49 5.21 14.62
N ASP A 250 4.18 4.87 13.57
CA ASP A 250 5.40 5.53 13.13
C ASP A 250 5.03 6.91 12.55
N PRO A 251 5.56 8.02 13.08
CA PRO A 251 5.18 9.35 12.64
C PRO A 251 5.56 9.65 11.19
N GLU A 252 6.68 9.11 10.70
CA GLU A 252 7.17 9.36 9.35
C GLU A 252 6.42 8.55 8.29
N THR A 253 6.19 7.26 8.57
CA THR A 253 5.59 6.34 7.58
C THR A 253 4.10 6.10 7.78
N GLY A 254 3.51 6.57 8.89
CA GLY A 254 2.13 6.30 9.28
C GLY A 254 1.84 4.82 9.60
N LYS A 255 2.81 3.92 9.48
CA LYS A 255 2.65 2.47 9.64
C LYS A 255 2.56 2.08 11.12
N ARG A 256 1.66 1.15 11.43
CA ARG A 256 1.55 0.57 12.77
C ARG A 256 2.72 -0.38 13.05
N ARG A 257 3.50 -0.09 14.11
CA ARG A 257 4.59 -0.97 14.59
C ARG A 257 4.22 -1.58 15.93
N SER A 258 4.40 -2.90 16.05
CA SER A 258 4.18 -3.60 17.33
C SER A 258 5.42 -3.49 18.22
N ARG A 259 5.20 -3.21 19.50
CA ARG A 259 6.22 -3.25 20.57
C ARG A 259 5.79 -4.22 21.64
N PRO A 260 6.64 -5.18 22.06
CA PRO A 260 6.32 -6.09 23.16
C PRO A 260 6.19 -5.31 24.46
N ASN A 261 5.17 -5.64 25.24
CA ASN A 261 5.00 -5.11 26.59
C ASN A 261 5.76 -5.99 27.59
N PRO A 262 6.21 -5.44 28.74
CA PRO A 262 6.73 -6.22 29.85
C PRO A 262 5.72 -7.28 30.31
N GLU A 263 6.19 -8.43 30.74
CA GLU A 263 5.33 -9.54 31.20
C GLU A 263 4.47 -9.16 32.42
N THR A 264 4.93 -8.22 33.24
CA THR A 264 4.20 -7.66 34.38
C THR A 264 2.88 -6.97 33.99
N LEU A 265 2.75 -6.54 32.75
CA LEU A 265 1.53 -5.91 32.21
C LEU A 265 0.60 -6.90 31.52
N TRP A 266 0.97 -8.17 31.46
CA TRP A 266 0.14 -9.18 30.83
C TRP A 266 -1.00 -9.62 31.75
N VAL A 267 -2.13 -9.92 31.15
CA VAL A 267 -3.27 -10.49 31.86
C VAL A 267 -3.47 -11.90 31.36
N THR A 268 -3.27 -12.88 32.24
CA THR A 268 -3.40 -14.30 31.92
C THR A 268 -4.60 -14.90 32.65
N LYS A 269 -5.41 -15.66 31.93
CA LYS A 269 -6.54 -16.41 32.48
C LYS A 269 -6.50 -17.84 31.95
N HIS A 270 -6.53 -18.80 32.85
CA HIS A 270 -6.63 -20.23 32.49
C HIS A 270 -8.10 -20.62 32.25
N VAL A 271 -8.35 -21.28 31.12
CA VAL A 271 -9.68 -21.72 30.65
C VAL A 271 -9.56 -23.17 30.16
N PRO A 272 -9.80 -24.17 31.03
CA PRO A 272 -9.49 -25.59 30.75
C PRO A 272 -10.20 -26.16 29.52
N HIS A 273 -11.44 -25.77 29.25
CA HIS A 273 -12.20 -26.29 28.10
C HIS A 273 -11.65 -25.86 26.72
N LEU A 274 -10.70 -24.92 26.69
CA LEU A 274 -10.00 -24.51 25.48
C LEU A 274 -8.65 -25.22 25.29
N GLN A 275 -8.26 -26.12 26.20
CA GLN A 275 -7.03 -26.83 26.13
C GLN A 275 -7.06 -27.87 25.00
N ILE A 276 -6.06 -27.83 24.10
CA ILE A 276 -5.88 -28.80 23.01
C ILE A 276 -4.66 -29.69 23.29
N ILE A 277 -3.59 -29.13 23.87
CA ILE A 277 -2.30 -29.78 24.07
C ILE A 277 -2.05 -30.02 25.56
N GLU A 278 -1.57 -31.21 25.90
CA GLU A 278 -1.13 -31.55 27.24
C GLU A 278 0.20 -30.86 27.59
N GLN A 279 0.38 -30.51 28.86
CA GLN A 279 1.56 -29.81 29.35
C GLN A 279 2.86 -30.55 29.02
N GLU A 280 2.88 -31.86 29.14
CA GLU A 280 4.06 -32.68 28.85
C GLU A 280 4.55 -32.58 27.40
N ILE A 281 3.63 -32.61 26.44
CA ILE A 281 3.94 -32.48 25.00
C ILE A 281 4.45 -31.06 24.70
N TRP A 282 3.84 -30.07 25.31
CA TRP A 282 4.26 -28.66 25.21
C TRP A 282 5.71 -28.49 25.71
N ASP A 283 6.02 -29.01 26.90
CA ASP A 283 7.34 -28.89 27.51
C ASP A 283 8.42 -29.63 26.72
N LYS A 284 8.11 -30.80 26.18
CA LYS A 284 9.00 -31.56 25.29
C LYS A 284 9.32 -30.73 24.02
N ALA A 285 8.32 -30.17 23.37
CA ALA A 285 8.51 -29.33 22.17
C ALA A 285 9.39 -28.10 22.46
N HIS A 286 9.21 -27.46 23.63
CA HIS A 286 9.98 -26.28 24.03
C HIS A 286 11.40 -26.62 24.46
N SER A 287 11.64 -27.78 25.09
CA SER A 287 12.99 -28.24 25.47
C SER A 287 13.87 -28.51 24.25
N ILE A 288 13.32 -29.12 23.20
CA ILE A 288 14.00 -29.33 21.92
C ILE A 288 14.40 -27.98 21.29
N LYS A 289 13.48 -27.02 21.30
CA LYS A 289 13.74 -25.68 20.76
C LYS A 289 14.84 -24.95 21.53
N ALA A 290 14.91 -25.10 22.84
CA ALA A 290 15.97 -24.54 23.66
C ALA A 290 17.35 -25.13 23.30
N LYS A 291 17.44 -26.45 23.09
CA LYS A 291 18.67 -27.13 22.64
C LYS A 291 19.16 -26.65 21.27
N TYR A 292 18.23 -26.39 20.33
CA TYR A 292 18.59 -25.82 19.01
C TYR A 292 18.99 -24.34 19.09
N ALA A 293 18.37 -23.55 19.98
CA ALA A 293 18.68 -22.13 20.15
C ALA A 293 20.09 -21.92 20.75
N SER A 294 20.54 -22.78 21.63
CA SER A 294 21.88 -22.71 22.22
C SER A 294 23.01 -23.07 21.23
N LYS A 295 22.72 -23.91 20.22
CA LYS A 295 23.67 -24.24 19.14
C LYS A 295 23.81 -23.15 18.08
N CYS A 296 22.85 -22.26 17.95
CA CYS A 296 22.88 -21.10 17.03
C CYS A 296 23.39 -19.85 17.77
N GLY A 297 24.68 -19.86 18.14
CA GLY A 297 25.33 -18.67 18.69
C GLY A 297 25.29 -17.48 17.71
N ASN A 298 25.09 -16.29 18.27
CA ASN A 298 25.12 -14.96 17.64
C ASN A 298 24.32 -14.79 16.33
N LYS A 299 23.18 -14.14 16.46
CA LYS A 299 22.46 -13.56 15.33
C LYS A 299 23.37 -12.56 14.62
N ARG A 300 24.07 -13.01 13.57
CA ARG A 300 24.61 -12.09 12.58
C ARG A 300 23.44 -11.27 12.04
N GLN A 301 23.46 -9.96 12.26
CA GLN A 301 22.63 -9.04 11.50
C GLN A 301 22.95 -9.32 10.03
N THR A 302 22.03 -9.93 9.30
CA THR A 302 22.16 -10.13 7.86
C THR A 302 22.22 -8.74 7.24
N ARG A 303 23.40 -8.36 6.74
CA ARG A 303 23.56 -7.11 6.00
C ARG A 303 22.56 -7.11 4.86
N LYS A 304 21.83 -6.00 4.70
CA LYS A 304 20.95 -5.83 3.54
C LYS A 304 21.84 -5.85 2.29
N ARG A 305 21.71 -6.89 1.47
CA ARG A 305 22.41 -7.01 0.20
C ARG A 305 21.71 -6.15 -0.84
N LEU A 306 22.46 -5.70 -1.86
CA LEU A 306 22.01 -4.84 -2.94
C LEU A 306 20.69 -5.34 -3.58
N LEU A 307 20.62 -6.61 -3.93
CA LEU A 307 19.49 -7.19 -4.68
C LEU A 307 18.39 -7.78 -3.79
N THR A 308 18.41 -7.53 -2.47
CA THR A 308 17.39 -8.05 -1.55
C THR A 308 15.99 -7.56 -1.94
N GLY A 309 15.06 -8.50 -2.16
CA GLY A 309 13.66 -8.23 -2.54
C GLY A 309 13.41 -8.17 -4.06
N LEU A 310 14.45 -8.00 -4.89
CA LEU A 310 14.35 -7.96 -6.35
C LEU A 310 14.45 -9.36 -6.97
N VAL A 311 15.11 -10.32 -6.30
CA VAL A 311 15.38 -11.66 -6.85
C VAL A 311 14.16 -12.56 -6.70
N LYS A 312 13.71 -13.13 -7.82
CA LYS A 312 12.58 -14.05 -7.94
C LYS A 312 13.02 -15.41 -8.44
N CYS A 313 12.26 -16.43 -8.11
CA CYS A 313 12.47 -17.77 -8.60
C CYS A 313 11.83 -17.95 -9.99
N GLY A 314 12.60 -18.28 -11.01
CA GLY A 314 12.09 -18.51 -12.37
C GLY A 314 11.15 -19.70 -12.50
N CYS A 315 11.08 -20.62 -11.50
CA CYS A 315 10.15 -21.76 -11.54
C CYS A 315 8.77 -21.45 -10.93
N CYS A 316 8.73 -20.73 -9.78
CA CYS A 316 7.48 -20.49 -9.05
C CYS A 316 7.12 -19.01 -8.89
N GLY A 317 7.91 -18.09 -9.42
CA GLY A 317 7.71 -16.63 -9.25
C GLY A 317 7.91 -16.11 -7.81
N GLY A 318 8.11 -17.01 -6.84
CA GLY A 318 8.28 -16.65 -5.43
C GLY A 318 9.60 -15.92 -5.18
N SER A 319 9.69 -15.20 -4.06
CA SER A 319 10.91 -14.46 -3.72
C SER A 319 12.06 -15.40 -3.40
N MET A 320 13.26 -15.06 -3.84
CA MET A 320 14.48 -15.71 -3.36
C MET A 320 15.06 -14.94 -2.17
N THR A 321 15.43 -15.67 -1.12
CA THR A 321 15.94 -15.11 0.12
C THR A 321 17.34 -15.59 0.40
N ILE A 322 18.11 -14.81 1.16
CA ILE A 322 19.49 -15.18 1.54
C ILE A 322 19.44 -16.28 2.59
N ILE A 323 20.14 -17.37 2.30
CA ILE A 323 20.28 -18.53 3.17
C ILE A 323 21.76 -18.81 3.46
N GLY A 324 22.04 -19.37 4.64
CA GLY A 324 23.36 -19.88 5.01
C GLY A 324 24.49 -18.86 4.78
N ARG A 325 25.49 -19.25 3.98
CA ARG A 325 26.67 -18.44 3.66
C ARG A 325 26.37 -17.51 2.48
N GLU A 326 25.48 -16.52 2.66
CA GLU A 326 25.19 -15.46 1.69
C GLU A 326 24.79 -15.96 0.29
N ARG A 327 23.92 -16.95 0.22
CA ARG A 327 23.38 -17.47 -1.03
C ARG A 327 21.90 -17.17 -1.17
N TYR A 328 21.47 -16.72 -2.34
CA TYR A 328 20.06 -16.64 -2.69
C TYR A 328 19.52 -18.04 -3.00
N ALA A 329 18.35 -18.37 -2.44
CA ALA A 329 17.61 -19.59 -2.76
C ALA A 329 16.10 -19.34 -2.68
N CYS A 330 15.33 -20.17 -3.38
CA CYS A 330 13.87 -20.07 -3.41
C CYS A 330 13.28 -20.24 -2.00
N SER A 331 12.50 -19.23 -1.56
CA SER A 331 11.85 -19.25 -0.25
C SER A 331 10.70 -20.26 -0.20
N SER A 332 9.93 -20.41 -1.30
CA SER A 332 8.86 -21.40 -1.38
C SER A 332 9.37 -22.83 -1.22
N ARG A 333 10.49 -23.16 -1.85
CA ARG A 333 11.15 -24.46 -1.60
C ARG A 333 11.62 -24.61 -0.17
N LYS A 334 12.27 -23.56 0.37
CA LYS A 334 12.96 -23.63 1.66
C LYS A 334 12.00 -23.64 2.85
N GLU A 335 10.92 -22.86 2.78
CA GLU A 335 10.01 -22.66 3.91
C GLU A 335 8.68 -23.42 3.77
N GLN A 336 8.32 -23.82 2.56
CA GLN A 336 7.03 -24.45 2.25
C GLN A 336 7.15 -25.84 1.62
N GLY A 337 8.29 -26.19 1.00
CA GLY A 337 8.46 -27.42 0.22
C GLY A 337 7.73 -27.43 -1.14
N THR A 338 7.09 -26.33 -1.55
CA THR A 338 6.18 -26.27 -2.71
C THR A 338 6.85 -25.99 -4.04
N CYS A 339 8.16 -25.78 -4.09
CA CYS A 339 8.90 -25.49 -5.32
C CYS A 339 10.06 -26.48 -5.52
N ASN A 340 10.27 -26.91 -6.76
CA ASN A 340 11.33 -27.86 -7.12
C ASN A 340 12.68 -27.20 -7.40
N ASN A 341 12.78 -25.85 -7.44
CA ASN A 341 14.04 -25.16 -7.69
C ASN A 341 15.05 -25.34 -6.54
N ALA A 342 16.00 -26.26 -6.71
CA ALA A 342 17.08 -26.51 -5.76
C ALA A 342 18.28 -25.56 -5.90
N THR A 343 18.29 -24.71 -6.93
CA THR A 343 19.42 -23.84 -7.27
C THR A 343 19.63 -22.77 -6.21
N SER A 344 20.87 -22.56 -5.86
CA SER A 344 21.28 -21.44 -5.01
C SER A 344 22.50 -20.75 -5.59
N ILE A 345 22.47 -19.43 -5.66
CA ILE A 345 23.54 -18.60 -6.19
C ILE A 345 24.14 -17.75 -5.06
N LYS A 346 25.47 -17.56 -5.04
CA LYS A 346 26.09 -16.64 -4.09
C LYS A 346 25.63 -15.20 -4.39
N ALA A 347 25.38 -14.42 -3.34
CA ALA A 347 24.90 -13.04 -3.50
C ALA A 347 25.92 -12.20 -4.29
N GLN A 348 27.19 -12.39 -4.03
CA GLN A 348 28.27 -11.67 -4.70
C GLN A 348 28.37 -12.02 -6.19
N ASP A 349 28.24 -13.32 -6.54
CA ASP A 349 28.26 -13.78 -7.94
C ASP A 349 27.03 -13.23 -8.71
N LEU A 350 25.85 -13.18 -8.05
CA LEU A 350 24.65 -12.63 -8.64
C LEU A 350 24.75 -11.11 -8.83
N GLU A 351 25.25 -10.41 -7.82
CA GLU A 351 25.49 -8.95 -7.88
C GLU A 351 26.45 -8.62 -9.04
N GLN A 352 27.55 -9.39 -9.20
CA GLN A 352 28.50 -9.20 -10.28
C GLN A 352 27.86 -9.44 -11.66
N ARG A 353 27.12 -10.55 -11.83
CA ARG A 353 26.43 -10.84 -13.10
C ARG A 353 25.40 -9.77 -13.47
N VAL A 354 24.68 -9.24 -12.48
CA VAL A 354 23.73 -8.15 -12.70
C VAL A 354 24.44 -6.87 -13.11
N PHE A 355 25.60 -6.55 -12.53
CA PHE A 355 26.40 -5.42 -12.93
C PHE A 355 26.96 -5.57 -14.34
N ASP A 356 27.51 -6.74 -14.67
CA ASP A 356 28.03 -7.02 -16.00
C ASP A 356 26.92 -6.96 -17.05
N GLY A 357 25.73 -7.48 -16.72
CA GLY A 357 24.54 -7.39 -17.56
C GLY A 357 24.06 -5.96 -17.76
N LEU A 358 23.95 -5.17 -16.69
CA LEU A 358 23.61 -3.75 -16.80
C LEU A 358 24.68 -3.00 -17.61
N GLN A 359 25.96 -3.27 -17.38
CA GLN A 359 27.04 -2.64 -18.11
C GLN A 359 26.99 -3.01 -19.60
N SER A 360 26.73 -4.26 -19.97
CA SER A 360 26.64 -4.69 -21.37
C SER A 360 25.41 -4.09 -22.07
N ILE A 361 24.28 -3.95 -21.36
CA ILE A 361 23.05 -3.35 -21.88
C ILE A 361 23.21 -1.82 -21.98
N LEU A 362 23.80 -1.18 -20.97
CA LEU A 362 23.91 0.27 -20.86
C LEU A 362 25.10 0.84 -21.64
N LEU A 363 26.19 0.08 -21.81
CA LEU A 363 27.41 0.48 -22.53
C LEU A 363 27.65 -0.29 -23.82
N GLY A 364 26.80 -1.30 -24.10
CA GLY A 364 26.91 -2.12 -25.29
C GLY A 364 26.48 -1.38 -26.55
N ARG A 365 27.42 -1.23 -27.48
CA ARG A 365 27.33 -0.75 -28.88
C ARG A 365 26.38 0.44 -29.12
N GLU A 366 26.87 1.46 -29.80
CA GLU A 366 26.06 2.58 -30.33
C GLU A 366 24.78 2.12 -31.04
N GLU A 367 24.80 0.94 -31.65
CA GLU A 367 23.65 0.29 -32.28
C GLU A 367 22.53 -0.04 -31.30
N THR A 368 22.85 -0.48 -30.08
CA THR A 368 21.82 -0.82 -29.05
C THR A 368 21.18 0.45 -28.49
N VAL A 369 21.98 1.50 -28.29
CA VAL A 369 21.46 2.82 -27.86
C VAL A 369 20.62 3.44 -28.97
N LYS A 370 20.97 3.23 -30.23
CA LYS A 370 20.25 3.72 -31.40
C LYS A 370 18.94 2.96 -31.60
N ALA A 371 18.98 1.62 -31.55
CA ALA A 371 17.77 0.78 -31.61
C ALA A 371 16.79 1.07 -30.46
N PHE A 372 17.32 1.38 -29.28
CA PHE A 372 16.54 1.80 -28.13
C PHE A 372 15.88 3.18 -28.33
N ALA A 373 16.64 4.16 -28.84
CA ALA A 373 16.12 5.47 -29.16
C ALA A 373 15.05 5.42 -30.26
N ASP A 374 15.22 4.54 -31.26
CA ASP A 374 14.26 4.33 -32.34
C ASP A 374 12.98 3.68 -31.84
N ALA A 375 13.08 2.60 -31.05
CA ALA A 375 11.92 1.95 -30.43
C ALA A 375 11.14 2.89 -29.49
N PHE A 376 11.82 3.72 -28.74
CA PHE A 376 11.20 4.74 -27.90
C PHE A 376 10.50 5.82 -28.73
N ASN A 377 11.13 6.31 -29.78
CA ASN A 377 10.54 7.28 -30.70
C ASN A 377 9.28 6.73 -31.37
N ASP A 378 9.28 5.45 -31.74
CA ASP A 378 8.11 4.79 -32.34
C ASP A 378 6.96 4.64 -31.33
N GLU A 379 7.26 4.31 -30.07
CA GLU A 379 6.22 4.24 -29.02
C GLU A 379 5.69 5.64 -28.67
N VAL A 380 6.52 6.66 -28.61
CA VAL A 380 6.08 8.08 -28.44
C VAL A 380 5.19 8.50 -29.59
N LYS A 381 5.54 8.19 -30.86
CA LYS A 381 4.69 8.44 -32.03
C LYS A 381 3.36 7.71 -31.91
N ARG A 382 3.38 6.43 -31.50
CA ARG A 382 2.16 5.62 -31.29
C ARG A 382 1.26 6.21 -30.22
N CYS A 383 1.82 6.64 -29.09
CA CYS A 383 1.10 7.32 -28.03
C CYS A 383 0.53 8.67 -28.48
N GLN A 384 1.28 9.45 -29.27
CA GLN A 384 0.83 10.72 -29.85
C GLN A 384 -0.33 10.50 -30.85
N THR A 385 -0.26 9.48 -31.68
CA THR A 385 -1.31 9.11 -32.63
C THR A 385 -2.57 8.66 -31.92
N ASN A 386 -2.45 7.83 -30.88
CA ASN A 386 -3.57 7.40 -30.04
C ASN A 386 -4.21 8.59 -29.29
N ASN A 387 -3.40 9.50 -28.74
CA ASN A 387 -3.92 10.70 -28.10
C ASN A 387 -4.61 11.65 -29.09
N ALA A 388 -4.08 11.78 -30.30
CA ALA A 388 -4.73 12.57 -31.35
C ALA A 388 -6.08 11.97 -31.79
N SER A 389 -6.17 10.64 -31.92
CA SER A 389 -7.43 9.97 -32.24
C SER A 389 -8.45 10.07 -31.10
N ASN A 390 -8.03 9.94 -29.84
CA ASN A 390 -8.90 10.12 -28.68
C ASN A 390 -9.36 11.58 -28.55
N MET A 391 -8.48 12.57 -28.77
CA MET A 391 -8.86 13.99 -28.81
C MET A 391 -9.91 14.27 -29.89
N SER A 392 -9.77 13.67 -31.07
CA SER A 392 -10.76 13.84 -32.16
C SER A 392 -12.10 13.20 -31.82
N ALA A 393 -12.11 12.08 -31.11
CA ALA A 393 -13.32 11.42 -30.63
C ALA A 393 -14.05 12.26 -29.58
N VAL A 394 -13.33 12.73 -28.55
CA VAL A 394 -13.87 13.61 -27.50
C VAL A 394 -14.43 14.90 -28.11
N GLN A 395 -13.76 15.46 -29.11
CA GLN A 395 -14.20 16.67 -29.78
C GLN A 395 -15.49 16.48 -30.61
N LYS A 396 -15.63 15.31 -31.28
CA LYS A 396 -16.86 14.90 -31.97
C LYS A 396 -18.03 14.71 -31.02
N ASP A 397 -17.79 14.10 -29.87
CA ASP A 397 -18.82 13.85 -28.86
C ASP A 397 -19.24 15.17 -28.17
N LEU A 398 -18.31 16.07 -27.96
CA LEU A 398 -18.60 17.45 -27.47
C LEU A 398 -19.53 18.20 -28.43
N LEU A 399 -19.26 18.14 -29.74
CA LEU A 399 -20.13 18.74 -30.79
C LEU A 399 -21.53 18.13 -30.81
N LYS A 400 -21.67 16.82 -30.62
CA LYS A 400 -22.98 16.15 -30.54
C LYS A 400 -23.77 16.62 -29.34
N VAL A 401 -23.14 16.70 -28.17
CA VAL A 401 -23.76 17.16 -26.93
C VAL A 401 -24.17 18.63 -27.05
N GLU A 402 -23.34 19.51 -27.63
CA GLU A 402 -23.67 20.91 -27.86
C GLU A 402 -24.84 21.09 -28.85
N THR A 403 -24.90 20.24 -29.86
CA THR A 403 -26.03 20.23 -30.80
C THR A 403 -27.32 19.76 -30.12
N GLY A 404 -27.21 18.74 -29.21
CA GLY A 404 -28.33 18.31 -28.38
C GLY A 404 -28.85 19.38 -27.45
N ILE A 405 -27.97 20.11 -26.77
CA ILE A 405 -28.32 21.24 -25.90
C ILE A 405 -29.05 22.33 -26.70
N LYS A 406 -28.53 22.70 -27.89
CA LYS A 406 -29.21 23.69 -28.75
C LYS A 406 -30.62 23.26 -29.14
N ARG A 407 -30.81 21.96 -29.51
CA ARG A 407 -32.14 21.44 -29.83
C ARG A 407 -33.10 21.47 -28.65
N CYS A 408 -32.61 21.12 -27.45
CA CYS A 408 -33.43 21.21 -26.22
C CYS A 408 -33.83 22.67 -25.92
N VAL A 409 -32.91 23.62 -26.08
CA VAL A 409 -33.20 25.06 -25.90
C VAL A 409 -34.20 25.57 -26.95
N ASP A 410 -34.05 25.18 -28.23
CA ASP A 410 -34.99 25.57 -29.30
C ASP A 410 -36.39 25.00 -29.05
N LEU A 411 -36.50 23.75 -28.54
CA LEU A 411 -37.77 23.13 -28.14
C LEU A 411 -38.42 23.85 -26.94
N LEU A 412 -37.64 24.34 -25.98
CA LEU A 412 -38.13 25.11 -24.82
C LEU A 412 -38.67 26.47 -25.23
N LEU A 413 -38.15 27.06 -26.34
CA LEU A 413 -38.57 28.37 -26.82
C LEU A 413 -39.80 28.31 -27.74
N HIS A 414 -40.13 27.16 -28.35
CA HIS A 414 -41.09 27.06 -29.45
C HIS A 414 -42.20 26.00 -29.27
N SER A 415 -42.31 25.30 -28.13
CA SER A 415 -43.31 24.22 -27.95
C SER A 415 -43.98 24.22 -26.56
N ASP A 416 -45.32 23.93 -26.58
CA ASP A 416 -46.18 23.74 -25.40
C ASP A 416 -46.04 22.34 -24.75
N THR A 417 -44.89 21.66 -24.90
CA THR A 417 -44.64 20.31 -24.34
C THR A 417 -44.29 20.35 -22.85
N PRO A 418 -44.54 19.26 -22.07
CA PRO A 418 -44.27 19.25 -20.63
C PRO A 418 -42.82 19.57 -20.34
N MET A 419 -42.57 20.67 -19.62
CA MET A 419 -41.23 21.22 -19.33
C MET A 419 -40.29 20.28 -18.56
N GLU A 420 -40.80 19.28 -17.83
CA GLU A 420 -40.03 18.46 -16.90
C GLU A 420 -39.08 17.49 -17.61
N SER A 421 -39.52 16.84 -18.69
CA SER A 421 -38.69 15.87 -19.43
C SER A 421 -37.59 16.56 -20.25
N ILE A 422 -37.85 17.74 -20.82
CA ILE A 422 -36.84 18.50 -21.57
C ILE A 422 -35.79 19.06 -20.61
N ARG A 423 -36.18 19.44 -19.38
CA ARG A 423 -35.30 19.99 -18.35
C ARG A 423 -34.34 18.91 -17.81
N SER A 424 -34.83 17.67 -17.56
CA SER A 424 -33.97 16.57 -17.15
C SER A 424 -32.97 16.19 -18.22
N THR A 425 -33.36 16.15 -19.49
CA THR A 425 -32.47 15.86 -20.61
C THR A 425 -31.42 16.96 -20.81
N LEU A 426 -31.79 18.20 -20.58
CA LEU A 426 -30.85 19.33 -20.63
C LEU A 426 -29.80 19.24 -19.52
N GLU A 427 -30.19 18.90 -18.28
CA GLU A 427 -29.27 18.70 -17.15
C GLU A 427 -28.31 17.54 -17.39
N GLU A 428 -28.79 16.44 -17.98
CA GLU A 428 -27.93 15.29 -18.36
C GLU A 428 -26.91 15.70 -19.43
N LEU A 429 -27.32 16.41 -20.48
CA LEU A 429 -26.46 16.88 -21.55
C LEU A 429 -25.43 17.91 -21.04
N GLU A 430 -25.82 18.81 -20.13
CA GLU A 430 -24.89 19.74 -19.51
C GLU A 430 -23.86 19.01 -18.61
N THR A 431 -24.27 17.98 -17.90
CA THR A 431 -23.39 17.16 -17.09
C THR A 431 -22.38 16.41 -17.97
N GLN A 432 -22.83 15.83 -19.08
CA GLN A 432 -21.97 15.21 -20.09
C GLN A 432 -21.01 16.22 -20.73
N LYS A 433 -21.47 17.43 -21.06
CA LYS A 433 -20.61 18.51 -21.58
C LYS A 433 -19.47 18.84 -20.59
N ARG A 434 -19.80 19.00 -19.32
CA ARG A 434 -18.79 19.29 -18.26
C ARG A 434 -17.76 18.15 -18.12
N ALA A 435 -18.22 16.89 -18.18
CA ALA A 435 -17.33 15.73 -18.13
C ALA A 435 -16.36 15.67 -19.32
N LEU A 436 -16.87 15.81 -20.54
CA LEU A 436 -16.07 15.81 -21.77
C LEU A 436 -15.11 17.01 -21.85
N THR A 437 -15.54 18.19 -21.40
CA THR A 437 -14.67 19.38 -21.33
C THR A 437 -13.53 19.18 -20.34
N ARG A 438 -13.79 18.54 -19.20
CA ARG A 438 -12.77 18.19 -18.21
C ARG A 438 -11.78 17.17 -18.76
N GLU A 439 -12.28 16.17 -19.46
CA GLU A 439 -11.45 15.15 -20.12
C GLU A 439 -10.57 15.78 -21.20
N GLN A 440 -11.10 16.69 -22.02
CA GLN A 440 -10.34 17.44 -23.02
C GLN A 440 -9.25 18.31 -22.37
N ALA A 441 -9.54 18.94 -21.23
CA ALA A 441 -8.57 19.74 -20.50
C ALA A 441 -7.44 18.89 -19.92
N LEU A 442 -7.75 17.71 -19.35
CA LEU A 442 -6.76 16.76 -18.86
C LEU A 442 -5.86 16.23 -19.97
N GLN A 443 -6.42 15.90 -21.15
CA GLN A 443 -5.67 15.46 -22.31
C GLN A 443 -4.78 16.57 -22.89
N LYS A 444 -5.21 17.83 -22.88
CA LYS A 444 -4.38 18.98 -23.27
C LYS A 444 -3.22 19.26 -22.31
N GLN A 445 -3.37 18.93 -21.01
CA GLN A 445 -2.32 19.07 -20.00
C GLN A 445 -1.30 17.93 -20.05
N GLN A 446 -1.61 16.79 -20.68
CA GLN A 446 -0.62 15.76 -21.00
C GLN A 446 0.29 16.28 -22.10
N GLY A 447 1.21 17.16 -21.72
CA GLY A 447 2.03 17.98 -22.59
C GLY A 447 2.86 17.15 -23.56
N LYS A 448 3.20 17.74 -24.71
CA LYS A 448 4.17 17.26 -25.68
C LYS A 448 5.46 16.84 -24.95
N VAL A 449 5.74 15.56 -24.93
CA VAL A 449 7.05 15.06 -24.50
C VAL A 449 8.07 15.57 -25.52
N VAL A 450 8.80 16.62 -25.16
CA VAL A 450 9.88 17.17 -25.97
C VAL A 450 11.11 16.36 -25.67
N LEU A 451 11.54 15.56 -26.63
CA LEU A 451 12.77 14.78 -26.56
C LEU A 451 13.98 15.69 -26.78
N HIS A 452 14.98 15.58 -25.89
CA HIS A 452 16.26 16.23 -26.10
C HIS A 452 17.00 15.49 -27.25
N PRO A 453 17.49 16.19 -28.28
CA PRO A 453 18.10 15.54 -29.46
C PRO A 453 19.34 14.69 -29.15
N ASN A 454 19.88 14.75 -27.94
CA ASN A 454 21.12 14.07 -27.55
C ASN A 454 20.95 13.13 -26.33
N ILE A 455 19.77 12.45 -26.22
CA ILE A 455 19.47 11.52 -25.11
C ILE A 455 20.52 10.43 -24.98
N GLY A 456 21.04 9.90 -26.10
CA GLY A 456 22.08 8.87 -26.09
C GLY A 456 23.39 9.29 -25.43
N ALA A 457 23.87 10.51 -25.68
CA ALA A 457 25.09 11.02 -25.08
C ALA A 457 24.92 11.36 -23.58
N LEU A 458 23.76 11.91 -23.17
CA LEU A 458 23.40 12.15 -21.76
C LEU A 458 23.33 10.84 -20.97
N TYR A 459 22.74 9.82 -21.59
CA TYR A 459 22.64 8.50 -21.02
C TYR A 459 24.01 7.84 -20.79
N ALA A 460 24.87 7.84 -21.84
CA ALA A 460 26.24 7.30 -21.76
C ALA A 460 27.06 7.97 -20.64
N ARG A 461 26.95 9.31 -20.52
CA ARG A 461 27.61 10.07 -19.46
C ARG A 461 27.18 9.67 -18.08
N LYS A 462 25.84 9.56 -17.81
CA LYS A 462 25.31 9.15 -16.52
C LYS A 462 25.63 7.72 -16.16
N VAL A 463 25.69 6.82 -17.13
CA VAL A 463 26.12 5.43 -16.90
C VAL A 463 27.62 5.38 -16.53
N SER A 464 28.44 6.21 -17.16
CA SER A 464 29.86 6.34 -16.80
C SER A 464 30.04 6.89 -15.38
N ASP A 465 29.27 7.91 -15.01
CA ASP A 465 29.25 8.48 -13.65
C ASP A 465 28.80 7.45 -12.60
N LEU A 466 27.78 6.64 -12.91
CA LEU A 466 27.31 5.54 -12.05
C LEU A 466 28.42 4.49 -11.83
N LYS A 467 29.20 4.17 -12.86
CA LYS A 467 30.37 3.27 -12.77
C LYS A 467 31.42 3.82 -11.80
N GLY A 468 31.72 5.11 -11.88
CA GLY A 468 32.64 5.79 -10.97
C GLY A 468 32.18 5.78 -9.52
N LEU A 469 30.87 6.00 -9.29
CA LEU A 469 30.26 5.96 -7.96
C LEU A 469 30.24 4.55 -7.33
N LEU A 470 30.13 3.50 -8.14
CA LEU A 470 30.12 2.10 -7.68
C LEU A 470 31.53 1.58 -7.31
N GLN A 471 32.58 2.13 -7.90
CA GLN A 471 33.96 1.78 -7.60
C GLN A 471 34.48 2.41 -6.30
N ASN A 472 33.83 3.44 -5.80
CA ASN A 472 34.23 4.19 -4.61
C ASN A 472 33.45 3.73 -3.37
N ASP A 473 34.12 3.17 -2.36
CA ASP A 473 33.48 2.59 -1.17
C ASP A 473 32.65 3.59 -0.35
N GLY A 474 32.96 4.89 -0.41
CA GLY A 474 32.23 5.96 0.30
C GLY A 474 30.88 6.33 -0.34
N THR A 475 30.67 6.08 -1.62
CA THR A 475 29.49 6.47 -2.38
C THR A 475 28.57 5.27 -2.75
N LYS A 476 28.96 4.06 -2.34
CA LYS A 476 28.23 2.81 -2.62
C LYS A 476 26.75 2.85 -2.23
N HIS A 477 26.37 3.59 -1.18
CA HIS A 477 24.98 3.67 -0.74
C HIS A 477 24.09 4.42 -1.74
N GLN A 478 24.56 5.54 -2.28
CA GLN A 478 23.81 6.33 -3.28
C GLN A 478 23.71 5.56 -4.61
N ALA A 479 24.82 4.97 -5.05
CA ALA A 479 24.85 4.12 -6.24
C ALA A 479 23.92 2.88 -6.10
N THR A 480 23.82 2.32 -4.90
CA THR A 480 22.93 1.19 -4.60
C THR A 480 21.45 1.52 -4.85
N GLU A 481 20.98 2.68 -4.42
CA GLU A 481 19.60 3.09 -4.64
C GLU A 481 19.29 3.34 -6.11
N ILE A 482 20.21 3.94 -6.83
CA ILE A 482 20.09 4.18 -8.27
C ILE A 482 19.99 2.85 -9.03
N VAL A 483 20.93 1.92 -8.80
CA VAL A 483 20.92 0.59 -9.43
C VAL A 483 19.64 -0.18 -9.11
N ARG A 484 19.15 -0.11 -7.88
CA ARG A 484 17.88 -0.74 -7.49
C ARG A 484 16.67 -0.13 -8.20
N SER A 485 16.69 1.16 -8.48
CA SER A 485 15.60 1.84 -9.21
C SER A 485 15.55 1.45 -10.70
N LEU A 486 16.68 1.03 -11.27
CA LEU A 486 16.77 0.59 -12.66
C LEU A 486 16.30 -0.86 -12.88
N ILE A 487 16.18 -1.65 -11.79
CA ILE A 487 15.83 -3.07 -11.83
C ILE A 487 14.41 -3.28 -11.32
N GLU A 488 13.54 -3.84 -12.13
CA GLU A 488 12.20 -4.23 -11.73
C GLU A 488 12.23 -5.56 -10.96
N LYS A 489 12.82 -6.60 -11.56
CA LYS A 489 13.02 -7.92 -10.96
C LYS A 489 14.15 -8.68 -11.63
N ILE A 490 14.64 -9.71 -10.94
CA ILE A 490 15.68 -10.63 -11.42
C ILE A 490 15.13 -12.04 -11.24
N ASP A 491 14.91 -12.74 -12.35
CA ASP A 491 14.47 -14.13 -12.32
C ASP A 491 15.69 -15.08 -12.37
N VAL A 492 15.72 -16.05 -11.44
CA VAL A 492 16.79 -17.06 -11.36
C VAL A 492 16.19 -18.45 -11.52
N ALA A 493 16.57 -19.13 -12.59
CA ALA A 493 16.12 -20.48 -12.92
C ALA A 493 17.27 -21.49 -12.95
N PRO A 494 17.01 -22.80 -12.76
CA PRO A 494 18.00 -23.84 -12.94
C PRO A 494 18.28 -24.10 -14.44
N THR A 495 19.54 -24.29 -14.82
CA THR A 495 19.96 -24.62 -16.21
C THR A 495 19.98 -26.12 -16.51
N GLY A 496 19.54 -26.99 -15.62
CA GLY A 496 19.73 -28.42 -15.74
C GLY A 496 21.15 -28.93 -15.42
N GLN A 497 22.16 -28.07 -15.45
CA GLN A 497 23.52 -28.40 -15.03
C GLN A 497 23.75 -28.06 -13.55
N ARG A 498 24.35 -28.98 -12.80
CA ARG A 498 24.61 -28.79 -11.36
C ARG A 498 25.51 -27.59 -11.11
N GLY A 499 25.02 -26.61 -10.34
CA GLY A 499 25.79 -25.43 -9.96
C GLY A 499 25.66 -24.23 -10.90
N LYS A 500 25.06 -24.37 -12.07
CA LYS A 500 24.75 -23.25 -12.98
C LYS A 500 23.31 -22.77 -12.80
N SER A 501 23.07 -21.49 -13.05
CA SER A 501 21.76 -20.86 -12.98
C SER A 501 21.60 -19.84 -14.08
N ASP A 502 20.45 -19.85 -14.73
CA ASP A 502 20.05 -18.78 -15.65
C ASP A 502 19.57 -17.59 -14.85
N VAL A 503 20.03 -16.42 -15.23
CA VAL A 503 19.68 -15.16 -14.59
C VAL A 503 19.10 -14.24 -15.65
N VAL A 504 17.82 -13.90 -15.52
CA VAL A 504 17.13 -12.97 -16.41
C VAL A 504 16.89 -11.67 -15.66
N LEU A 505 17.42 -10.57 -16.21
CA LEU A 505 17.30 -9.23 -15.66
C LEU A 505 16.14 -8.49 -16.35
N HIS A 506 15.18 -7.99 -15.57
CA HIS A 506 14.10 -7.14 -16.05
C HIS A 506 14.37 -5.70 -15.60
N GLY A 507 14.50 -4.79 -16.56
CA GLY A 507 14.78 -3.37 -16.30
C GLY A 507 13.50 -2.53 -16.23
N ALA A 508 13.51 -1.49 -15.41
CA ALA A 508 12.47 -0.47 -15.35
C ALA A 508 12.76 0.64 -16.37
N LEU A 509 12.36 0.45 -17.62
CA LEU A 509 12.65 1.35 -18.75
C LEU A 509 12.27 2.81 -18.47
N ALA A 510 11.10 3.03 -17.88
CA ALA A 510 10.63 4.37 -17.52
C ALA A 510 11.55 5.08 -16.53
N THR A 511 12.08 4.35 -15.54
CA THR A 511 12.99 4.90 -14.54
C THR A 511 14.37 5.20 -15.13
N ILE A 512 14.82 4.36 -16.07
CA ILE A 512 16.09 4.58 -16.81
C ILE A 512 15.99 5.88 -17.63
N LEU A 513 14.87 6.10 -18.32
CA LEU A 513 14.63 7.32 -19.08
C LEU A 513 14.47 8.56 -18.21
N ALA A 514 13.72 8.46 -17.11
CA ALA A 514 13.57 9.56 -16.16
C ALA A 514 14.92 9.97 -15.55
N TYR A 515 15.77 9.00 -15.24
CA TYR A 515 17.12 9.26 -14.73
C TYR A 515 18.01 9.97 -15.77
N ALA A 516 17.91 9.60 -17.05
CA ALA A 516 18.66 10.23 -18.13
C ALA A 516 18.22 11.67 -18.42
N THR A 517 16.95 12.02 -18.18
CA THR A 517 16.37 13.34 -18.47
C THR A 517 16.39 14.33 -17.29
N ALA A 518 16.70 13.89 -16.08
CA ALA A 518 16.62 14.70 -14.85
C ALA A 518 17.66 15.86 -14.75
N ASP A 519 18.67 15.93 -15.63
CA ASP A 519 19.72 16.96 -15.58
C ASP A 519 19.48 18.19 -16.47
N THR A 520 18.31 18.32 -17.09
CA THR A 520 18.07 19.45 -18.00
C THR A 520 17.48 20.70 -17.34
N LYS A 521 17.16 20.65 -16.03
CA LYS A 521 16.82 21.84 -15.21
C LYS A 521 17.16 21.56 -13.75
N GLU A 522 17.84 22.50 -13.11
CA GLU A 522 18.01 22.62 -11.66
C GLU A 522 16.65 22.81 -10.96
N ASP A 523 15.86 21.76 -10.89
CA ASP A 523 14.63 21.75 -10.09
C ASP A 523 14.48 20.38 -9.43
N THR A 524 15.07 20.27 -8.24
CA THR A 524 15.02 19.10 -7.36
C THR A 524 13.67 18.99 -6.65
N SER A 525 12.57 18.94 -7.41
CA SER A 525 11.24 18.69 -6.85
C SER A 525 10.77 17.29 -7.25
N PRO A 526 10.46 16.41 -6.28
CA PRO A 526 10.08 15.01 -6.54
C PRO A 526 8.73 14.84 -7.26
N THR A 527 8.03 15.91 -7.55
CA THR A 527 6.71 15.93 -8.19
C THR A 527 6.72 15.67 -9.70
N ASN A 528 7.87 15.78 -10.38
CA ASN A 528 7.94 15.54 -11.84
C ASN A 528 8.20 14.08 -12.23
N VAL A 529 8.61 13.21 -11.31
CA VAL A 529 8.85 11.78 -11.57
C VAL A 529 7.53 11.03 -11.83
N GLY A 530 6.43 11.47 -11.24
CA GLY A 530 5.11 10.86 -11.43
C GLY A 530 4.49 11.05 -12.83
N ARG A 531 4.91 12.07 -13.57
CA ARG A 531 4.35 12.36 -14.91
C ARG A 531 4.92 11.48 -16.03
N VAL A 532 6.14 10.99 -15.87
CA VAL A 532 6.78 10.09 -16.86
C VAL A 532 6.34 8.65 -16.66
N LEU A 533 5.96 8.26 -15.44
CA LEU A 533 5.51 6.90 -15.11
C LEU A 533 4.16 6.48 -15.73
N LEU A 534 3.33 7.43 -16.16
CA LEU A 534 2.01 7.14 -16.74
C LEU A 534 2.05 6.68 -18.21
N VAL A 535 3.18 6.85 -18.91
CA VAL A 535 3.31 6.51 -20.34
C VAL A 535 3.97 5.15 -20.57
N ALA A 536 4.65 4.57 -19.59
CA ALA A 536 5.48 3.38 -19.77
C ALA A 536 4.91 2.11 -19.10
N GLY A 537 3.61 1.86 -19.24
CA GLY A 537 2.97 0.59 -18.84
C GLY A 537 3.26 -0.61 -19.76
N VAL A 538 4.25 -0.53 -20.64
CA VAL A 538 4.64 -1.64 -21.54
C VAL A 538 5.98 -2.17 -21.07
N GLY A 539 5.97 -3.33 -20.42
CA GLY A 539 7.17 -4.13 -20.16
C GLY A 539 7.76 -4.57 -21.51
N LEU A 540 8.85 -3.96 -21.91
CA LEU A 540 9.68 -4.51 -22.98
C LEU A 540 10.45 -5.69 -22.41
N ASP A 541 10.09 -6.89 -22.84
CA ASP A 541 10.84 -8.11 -22.60
C ASP A 541 12.15 -8.02 -23.42
N PHE A 542 13.22 -7.61 -22.75
CA PHE A 542 14.56 -7.67 -23.37
C PHE A 542 14.92 -9.15 -23.50
N GLY A 543 14.75 -9.66 -24.72
CA GLY A 543 14.93 -11.05 -25.08
C GLY A 543 16.13 -11.68 -24.37
N ARG A 544 15.91 -12.93 -23.96
CA ARG A 544 16.86 -13.83 -23.26
C ARG A 544 18.30 -13.58 -23.65
N THR A 545 19.02 -12.78 -22.89
CA THR A 545 20.46 -12.74 -22.94
C THR A 545 20.97 -13.90 -22.08
N PHE A 546 21.30 -15.01 -22.74
CA PHE A 546 21.98 -16.12 -22.10
C PHE A 546 23.38 -15.68 -21.72
N PHE A 547 23.66 -15.66 -20.45
CA PHE A 547 25.03 -15.56 -19.93
C PHE A 547 25.53 -16.97 -19.66
N GLU A 548 26.46 -17.45 -20.47
CA GLU A 548 27.24 -18.67 -20.22
C GLU A 548 28.13 -18.57 -18.98
#